data_e59302ec2fb0f0a245bff5d9839d74cb
#
_entry.id   e59302ec2fb0f0a245bff5d9839d74cb
#
_cell.length_a   1.000
_cell.length_b   1.000
_cell.length_c   1.000
_cell.angle_alpha   90.00
_cell.angle_beta   90.00
_cell.angle_gamma   90.00
#
_symmetry.space_group_name_H-M   'P 1'
#
loop_
_entity.id
_entity.type
_entity.pdbx_description
1 polymer ?
#
loop_
_entity_poly.entity_id
_entity_poly.type
_entity_poly.pdbx_seq_one_letter_code
_entity_poly.pdbx_strand_id
1 'polypeptide(L)'
;MNIQMAVLCDAVMVENEKLSLLGAFDTIITQQLPSPQRPAIHPQCAVAVRVTFSSGDEGPHQLEIKLINADGHGITPDFPPIPFKVELPEDLHFVTRNFTAIIQQLQFPEAGLYSVDIRFDGVSRASIPLLVKHATPGETK
;
A
#
# COMPACT_ATOMS: atom_id res chain seq x y z
N MET A 1 5.71 0.78 17.99
CA MET A 1 4.99 0.58 16.72
C MET A 1 5.52 -0.64 16.00
N ASN A 2 4.65 -1.57 15.67
CA ASN A 2 5.02 -2.78 14.98
C ASN A 2 4.06 -3.04 13.83
N ILE A 3 4.56 -3.05 12.59
CA ILE A 3 3.76 -3.35 11.41
C ILE A 3 3.65 -4.88 11.31
N GLN A 4 2.44 -5.39 11.50
CA GLN A 4 2.18 -6.82 11.40
C GLN A 4 2.04 -7.25 9.95
N MET A 5 1.48 -6.39 9.12
CA MET A 5 1.22 -6.70 7.72
C MET A 5 1.11 -5.41 6.90
N ALA A 6 1.66 -5.44 5.70
CA ALA A 6 1.48 -4.40 4.69
C ALA A 6 1.49 -5.07 3.32
N VAL A 7 0.36 -5.02 2.60
CA VAL A 7 0.21 -5.71 1.31
C VAL A 7 -0.64 -4.91 0.34
N LEU A 8 -0.42 -5.18 -0.96
CA LEU A 8 -1.36 -4.84 -2.03
C LEU A 8 -2.29 -6.02 -2.24
N CYS A 9 -3.56 -5.75 -2.47
CA CYS A 9 -4.57 -6.78 -2.69
C CYS A 9 -5.68 -6.29 -3.61
N ASP A 10 -6.50 -7.22 -4.08
CA ASP A 10 -7.63 -6.90 -4.96
C ASP A 10 -8.76 -6.22 -4.19
N ALA A 11 -9.05 -6.70 -2.99
CA ALA A 11 -10.14 -6.19 -2.18
C ALA A 11 -9.82 -6.32 -0.69
N VAL A 12 -10.35 -5.40 0.12
CA VAL A 12 -10.11 -5.34 1.55
C VAL A 12 -11.38 -4.94 2.27
N MET A 13 -11.56 -5.48 3.46
CA MET A 13 -12.67 -5.15 4.34
C MET A 13 -12.21 -5.14 5.79
N VAL A 14 -12.70 -4.17 6.57
CA VAL A 14 -12.49 -4.15 8.01
C VAL A 14 -13.85 -4.26 8.68
N GLU A 15 -14.01 -5.28 9.50
CA GLU A 15 -15.25 -5.52 10.24
C GLU A 15 -14.92 -5.99 11.65
N ASN A 16 -15.50 -5.35 12.67
CA ASN A 16 -15.24 -5.65 14.07
C ASN A 16 -13.72 -5.66 14.38
N GLU A 17 -12.99 -4.67 13.87
CA GLU A 17 -11.55 -4.52 14.03
C GLU A 17 -10.73 -5.66 13.41
N LYS A 18 -11.37 -6.50 12.62
CA LYS A 18 -10.70 -7.59 11.89
C LYS A 18 -10.51 -7.21 10.44
N LEU A 19 -9.31 -7.44 9.97
CA LEU A 19 -8.93 -7.16 8.58
C LEU A 19 -9.10 -8.42 7.75
N SER A 20 -9.88 -8.32 6.68
CA SER A 20 -10.03 -9.37 5.68
C SER A 20 -9.60 -8.84 4.32
N LEU A 21 -8.89 -9.63 3.56
CA LEU A 21 -8.47 -9.25 2.23
C LEU A 21 -8.52 -10.43 1.27
N LEU A 22 -8.66 -10.11 -0.01
CA LEU A 22 -8.67 -11.06 -1.10
C LEU A 22 -7.61 -10.67 -2.11
N GLY A 23 -6.86 -11.66 -2.59
CA GLY A 23 -5.97 -11.49 -3.71
C GLY A 23 -4.77 -10.60 -3.43
N ALA A 24 -3.96 -10.91 -2.41
CA ALA A 24 -2.68 -10.23 -2.23
C ALA A 24 -1.78 -10.50 -3.43
N PHE A 25 -1.15 -9.45 -3.97
CA PHE A 25 -0.33 -9.59 -5.16
C PHE A 25 0.89 -8.67 -5.10
N ASP A 26 1.87 -8.98 -5.92
CA ASP A 26 3.10 -8.19 -6.08
C ASP A 26 3.51 -8.02 -7.55
N THR A 27 2.72 -8.56 -8.48
CA THR A 27 3.03 -8.51 -9.91
C THR A 27 1.78 -8.17 -10.71
N ILE A 28 1.94 -7.22 -11.61
CA ILE A 28 0.91 -6.86 -12.59
C ILE A 28 1.47 -7.19 -13.98
N ILE A 29 0.71 -7.98 -14.75
CA ILE A 29 1.09 -8.35 -16.11
C ILE A 29 0.29 -7.49 -17.09
N THR A 30 0.98 -6.82 -18.01
CA THR A 30 0.36 -5.98 -19.04
C THR A 30 0.46 -6.64 -20.39
N GLN A 31 -0.59 -6.48 -21.22
CA GLN A 31 -0.63 -7.06 -22.58
C GLN A 31 0.19 -6.23 -23.56
N GLN A 32 0.28 -4.93 -23.34
CA GLN A 32 1.07 -4.03 -24.17
C GLN A 32 2.18 -3.41 -23.34
N LEU A 33 3.33 -3.17 -23.99
CA LEU A 33 4.46 -2.50 -23.31
C LEU A 33 4.02 -1.08 -22.93
N PRO A 34 4.02 -0.72 -21.66
CA PRO A 34 3.60 0.62 -21.27
C PRO A 34 4.64 1.67 -21.65
N SER A 35 4.18 2.87 -21.89
CA SER A 35 5.00 4.07 -22.13
C SER A 35 4.37 5.26 -21.43
N PRO A 36 5.10 6.39 -21.27
CA PRO A 36 4.50 7.60 -20.68
C PRO A 36 3.27 8.11 -21.43
N GLN A 37 3.19 7.92 -22.75
CA GLN A 37 2.04 8.31 -23.57
C GLN A 37 0.89 7.30 -23.49
N ARG A 38 1.22 6.04 -23.18
CA ARG A 38 0.26 4.96 -23.02
C ARG A 38 0.59 4.15 -21.77
N PRO A 39 0.37 4.72 -20.58
CA PRO A 39 0.68 4.00 -19.35
C PRO A 39 -0.22 2.77 -19.19
N ALA A 40 0.30 1.74 -18.54
CA ALA A 40 -0.52 0.64 -18.10
C ALA A 40 -1.41 1.12 -16.96
N ILE A 41 -2.68 0.77 -17.01
CA ILE A 41 -3.65 1.20 -15.99
C ILE A 41 -4.18 -0.04 -15.27
N HIS A 42 -4.01 -0.05 -13.95
CA HIS A 42 -4.64 -1.04 -13.08
C HIS A 42 -5.90 -0.41 -12.49
N PRO A 43 -7.10 -0.91 -12.82
CA PRO A 43 -8.34 -0.18 -12.51
C PRO A 43 -8.59 0.04 -11.04
N GLN A 44 -8.38 -0.98 -10.22
CA GLN A 44 -8.62 -0.86 -8.78
C GLN A 44 -7.84 -1.92 -8.00
N CYS A 45 -7.26 -1.51 -6.89
CA CYS A 45 -6.67 -2.37 -5.89
C CYS A 45 -6.74 -1.68 -4.54
N ALA A 46 -6.19 -2.31 -3.52
CA ALA A 46 -6.14 -1.73 -2.18
C ALA A 46 -4.79 -1.97 -1.54
N VAL A 47 -4.40 -1.04 -0.67
CA VAL A 47 -3.30 -1.22 0.27
C VAL A 47 -3.92 -1.51 1.64
N ALA A 48 -3.45 -2.57 2.29
CA ALA A 48 -3.88 -2.94 3.63
C ALA A 48 -2.67 -2.94 4.56
N VAL A 49 -2.76 -2.21 5.67
CA VAL A 49 -1.69 -2.11 6.67
C VAL A 49 -2.28 -2.38 8.04
N ARG A 50 -1.66 -3.30 8.77
CA ARG A 50 -2.06 -3.62 10.13
C ARG A 50 -0.92 -3.34 11.08
N VAL A 51 -1.17 -2.50 12.10
CA VAL A 51 -0.13 -1.97 12.98
C VAL A 51 -0.54 -2.12 14.43
N THR A 52 0.40 -2.59 15.26
CA THR A 52 0.24 -2.66 16.71
C THR A 52 1.01 -1.51 17.36
N PHE A 53 0.32 -0.79 18.23
CA PHE A 53 0.88 0.33 18.99
C PHE A 53 0.90 -0.01 20.48
N SER A 54 1.88 0.51 21.19
CA SER A 54 2.04 0.33 22.64
C SER A 54 2.07 1.69 23.34
N SER A 55 2.27 1.70 24.65
CA SER A 55 2.20 2.93 25.46
C SER A 55 3.15 4.03 24.98
N GLY A 56 4.31 3.66 24.45
CA GLY A 56 5.25 4.64 23.92
C GLY A 56 4.82 5.32 22.63
N ASP A 57 3.75 4.83 22.02
CA ASP A 57 3.25 5.33 20.73
C ASP A 57 2.04 6.26 20.87
N GLU A 58 1.59 6.54 22.08
CA GLU A 58 0.41 7.40 22.29
C GLU A 58 0.62 8.80 21.75
N GLY A 59 -0.46 9.38 21.24
CA GLY A 59 -0.46 10.73 20.70
C GLY A 59 -0.79 10.79 19.21
N PRO A 60 -0.63 11.99 18.61
CA PRO A 60 -0.93 12.17 17.19
C PRO A 60 0.17 11.60 16.29
N HIS A 61 -0.26 11.02 15.17
CA HIS A 61 0.62 10.45 14.16
C HIS A 61 0.09 10.76 12.77
N GLN A 62 0.91 10.48 11.77
CA GLN A 62 0.56 10.66 10.38
C GLN A 62 1.04 9.48 9.56
N LEU A 63 0.13 8.89 8.76
CA LEU A 63 0.45 7.82 7.83
C LEU A 63 0.55 8.38 6.42
N GLU A 64 1.62 8.05 5.71
CA GLU A 64 1.78 8.35 4.31
C GLU A 64 1.94 7.07 3.52
N ILE A 65 1.23 7.00 2.39
CA ILE A 65 1.33 5.90 1.44
C ILE A 65 1.82 6.51 0.13
N LYS A 66 3.01 6.10 -0.32
CA LYS A 66 3.61 6.65 -1.53
C LYS A 66 3.93 5.54 -2.50
N LEU A 67 3.46 5.73 -3.75
CA LEU A 67 3.84 4.85 -4.84
C LEU A 67 5.02 5.48 -5.56
N ILE A 68 6.11 4.73 -5.67
CA ILE A 68 7.35 5.23 -6.23
C ILE A 68 7.90 4.24 -7.27
N ASN A 69 8.61 4.77 -8.26
CA ASN A 69 9.32 3.96 -9.24
C ASN A 69 10.71 3.55 -8.70
N ALA A 70 11.49 2.85 -9.53
CA ALA A 70 12.81 2.38 -9.15
C ALA A 70 13.80 3.52 -8.83
N ASP A 71 13.56 4.72 -9.35
CA ASP A 71 14.38 5.91 -9.09
C ASP A 71 13.92 6.70 -7.86
N GLY A 72 12.89 6.22 -7.17
CA GLY A 72 12.35 6.89 -5.99
C GLY A 72 11.38 8.02 -6.29
N HIS A 73 10.98 8.20 -7.54
CA HIS A 73 10.02 9.23 -7.94
C HIS A 73 8.58 8.74 -7.75
N GLY A 74 7.70 9.63 -7.30
CA GLY A 74 6.29 9.33 -7.14
C GLY A 74 5.61 9.06 -8.46
N ILE A 75 4.61 8.16 -8.43
CA ILE A 75 3.74 7.89 -9.57
C ILE A 75 2.29 8.20 -9.19
N THR A 76 1.44 8.39 -10.20
CA THR A 76 0.02 8.67 -10.02
C THR A 76 -0.75 7.40 -9.61
N PRO A 77 -1.73 7.47 -8.69
CA PRO A 77 -2.22 8.66 -8.00
C PRO A 77 -1.41 9.04 -6.77
N ASP A 78 -1.55 10.30 -6.34
CA ASP A 78 -0.96 10.81 -5.11
C ASP A 78 -1.99 10.74 -3.99
N PHE A 79 -1.55 10.39 -2.78
CA PHE A 79 -2.43 10.29 -1.62
C PHE A 79 -2.08 11.34 -0.59
N PRO A 80 -3.10 12.06 -0.05
CA PRO A 80 -2.84 12.95 1.06
C PRO A 80 -2.44 12.16 2.31
N PRO A 81 -1.63 12.74 3.20
CA PRO A 81 -1.32 12.11 4.47
C PRO A 81 -2.58 11.87 5.30
N ILE A 82 -2.59 10.77 6.04
CA ILE A 82 -3.71 10.37 6.89
C ILE A 82 -3.34 10.65 8.35
N PRO A 83 -3.92 11.69 8.98
CA PRO A 83 -3.69 11.93 10.40
C PRO A 83 -4.51 10.96 11.25
N PHE A 84 -3.93 10.50 12.34
CA PHE A 84 -4.63 9.67 13.30
C PHE A 84 -4.02 9.85 14.68
N LYS A 85 -4.73 9.39 15.70
CA LYS A 85 -4.27 9.48 17.08
C LYS A 85 -4.31 8.12 17.74
N VAL A 86 -3.26 7.77 18.43
CA VAL A 86 -3.19 6.53 19.21
C VAL A 86 -3.54 6.84 20.65
N GLU A 87 -4.56 6.17 21.16
CA GLU A 87 -4.98 6.21 22.55
C GLU A 87 -4.99 4.78 23.06
N LEU A 88 -4.29 4.54 24.18
CA LEU A 88 -4.19 3.23 24.77
C LEU A 88 -5.02 3.21 26.07
N PRO A 89 -6.10 2.40 26.13
CA PRO A 89 -6.85 2.22 27.37
C PRO A 89 -5.94 1.68 28.49
N GLU A 90 -6.22 2.08 29.74
CA GLU A 90 -5.36 1.74 30.89
C GLU A 90 -5.21 0.25 31.10
N ASP A 91 -6.20 -0.53 30.74
CA ASP A 91 -6.22 -1.99 30.92
C ASP A 91 -5.61 -2.75 29.74
N LEU A 92 -5.16 -2.07 28.70
CA LEU A 92 -4.59 -2.71 27.51
C LEU A 92 -3.09 -2.46 27.42
N HIS A 93 -2.35 -3.49 26.99
CA HIS A 93 -0.91 -3.40 26.76
C HIS A 93 -0.60 -2.92 25.34
N PHE A 94 -1.54 -3.07 24.42
CA PHE A 94 -1.38 -2.66 23.04
C PHE A 94 -2.75 -2.39 22.41
N VAL A 95 -2.73 -1.68 21.31
CA VAL A 95 -3.90 -1.50 20.45
C VAL A 95 -3.47 -1.73 19.00
N THR A 96 -4.31 -2.38 18.22
CA THR A 96 -4.03 -2.65 16.81
C THR A 96 -4.98 -1.84 15.95
N ARG A 97 -4.44 -1.19 14.90
CA ARG A 97 -5.21 -0.41 13.93
C ARG A 97 -5.03 -1.01 12.54
N ASN A 98 -6.11 -1.00 11.78
CA ASN A 98 -6.10 -1.38 10.37
C ASN A 98 -6.26 -0.12 9.54
N PHE A 99 -5.34 0.09 8.60
CA PHE A 99 -5.40 1.18 7.65
C PHE A 99 -5.59 0.59 6.26
N THR A 100 -6.54 1.13 5.52
CA THR A 100 -6.83 0.68 4.17
C THR A 100 -6.91 1.87 3.24
N ALA A 101 -6.39 1.72 2.03
CA ALA A 101 -6.49 2.73 0.98
C ALA A 101 -6.93 2.05 -0.30
N ILE A 102 -8.03 2.53 -0.88
CA ILE A 102 -8.49 2.07 -2.18
C ILE A 102 -7.82 2.93 -3.24
N ILE A 103 -7.17 2.26 -4.19
CA ILE A 103 -6.45 2.92 -5.28
C ILE A 103 -7.19 2.65 -6.57
N GLN A 104 -7.63 3.72 -7.23
CA GLN A 104 -8.29 3.64 -8.53
C GLN A 104 -7.41 4.23 -9.61
N GLN A 105 -7.42 3.63 -10.79
CA GLN A 105 -6.70 4.11 -11.97
C GLN A 105 -5.20 4.28 -11.71
N LEU A 106 -4.61 3.25 -11.13
CA LEU A 106 -3.17 3.23 -10.88
C LEU A 106 -2.42 3.14 -12.21
N GLN A 107 -1.54 4.09 -12.49
CA GLN A 107 -0.87 4.23 -13.77
C GLN A 107 0.61 3.92 -13.67
N PHE A 108 1.09 3.10 -14.62
CA PHE A 108 2.51 2.75 -14.71
C PHE A 108 3.04 3.17 -16.08
N PRO A 109 3.91 4.18 -16.14
CA PRO A 109 4.46 4.64 -17.43
C PRO A 109 5.44 3.67 -18.06
N GLU A 110 6.02 2.78 -17.28
CA GLU A 110 7.02 1.83 -17.75
C GLU A 110 6.85 0.48 -17.06
N ALA A 111 7.29 -0.59 -17.72
CA ALA A 111 7.45 -1.88 -17.07
C ALA A 111 8.69 -1.82 -16.17
N GLY A 112 8.65 -2.55 -15.05
CA GLY A 112 9.77 -2.60 -14.13
C GLY A 112 9.34 -2.62 -12.68
N LEU A 113 10.27 -2.30 -11.79
CA LEU A 113 10.06 -2.34 -10.37
C LEU A 113 9.50 -1.03 -9.84
N TYR A 114 8.50 -1.18 -9.00
CA TYR A 114 7.88 -0.12 -8.23
C TYR A 114 7.79 -0.55 -6.77
N SER A 115 7.44 0.36 -5.90
CA SER A 115 7.15 0.01 -4.52
C SER A 115 6.07 0.93 -3.95
N VAL A 116 5.37 0.41 -2.95
CA VAL A 116 4.48 1.21 -2.11
C VAL A 116 5.21 1.41 -0.80
N ASP A 117 5.59 2.65 -0.54
CA ASP A 117 6.32 3.03 0.66
C ASP A 117 5.32 3.46 1.74
N ILE A 118 5.37 2.80 2.88
CA ILE A 118 4.51 3.07 4.03
C ILE A 118 5.33 3.85 5.05
N ARG A 119 4.94 5.09 5.31
CA ARG A 119 5.64 5.99 6.22
C ARG A 119 4.77 6.38 7.38
N PHE A 120 5.33 6.32 8.57
CA PHE A 120 4.71 6.86 9.77
C PHE A 120 5.57 8.00 10.29
N ASP A 121 4.96 9.18 10.43
CA ASP A 121 5.63 10.39 10.92
C ASP A 121 6.89 10.74 10.10
N GLY A 122 6.81 10.56 8.78
CA GLY A 122 7.90 10.85 7.86
C GLY A 122 8.98 9.78 7.78
N VAL A 123 8.86 8.69 8.52
CA VAL A 123 9.84 7.61 8.54
C VAL A 123 9.29 6.40 7.80
N SER A 124 10.04 5.88 6.82
CA SER A 124 9.67 4.67 6.10
C SER A 124 9.73 3.46 7.05
N ARG A 125 8.60 2.76 7.18
CA ARG A 125 8.46 1.61 8.07
C ARG A 125 8.25 0.32 7.33
N ALA A 126 7.75 0.38 6.10
CA ALA A 126 7.56 -0.79 5.26
C ALA A 126 7.61 -0.38 3.80
N SER A 127 8.02 -1.31 2.95
CA SER A 127 8.04 -1.12 1.51
C SER A 127 7.45 -2.37 0.87
N ILE A 128 6.39 -2.18 0.07
CA ILE A 128 5.73 -3.28 -0.62
C ILE A 128 6.26 -3.32 -2.05
N PRO A 129 6.95 -4.38 -2.47
CA PRO A 129 7.44 -4.47 -3.84
C PRO A 129 6.30 -4.69 -4.82
N LEU A 130 6.43 -4.12 -6.01
CA LEU A 130 5.47 -4.29 -7.09
C LEU A 130 6.23 -4.35 -8.41
N LEU A 131 6.03 -5.43 -9.14
CA LEU A 131 6.60 -5.62 -10.46
C LEU A 131 5.54 -5.43 -11.51
N VAL A 132 5.78 -4.54 -12.47
CA VAL A 132 4.96 -4.40 -13.68
C VAL A 132 5.71 -5.09 -14.81
N LYS A 133 5.12 -6.18 -15.32
CA LYS A 133 5.76 -7.05 -16.28
C LYS A 133 4.95 -7.07 -17.57
N HIS A 134 5.64 -6.92 -18.71
CA HIS A 134 5.02 -7.11 -20.01
C HIS A 134 4.86 -8.61 -20.29
N ALA A 135 3.68 -9.01 -20.71
CA ALA A 135 3.38 -10.41 -20.99
C ALA A 135 4.26 -10.92 -22.14
N THR A 136 4.81 -12.12 -21.96
CA THR A 136 5.47 -12.85 -23.04
C THR A 136 4.45 -13.79 -23.71
N PRO A 137 4.71 -14.26 -24.95
CA PRO A 137 3.80 -15.22 -25.60
C PRO A 137 3.57 -16.44 -24.72
N GLY A 138 2.28 -16.75 -24.48
CA GLY A 138 1.88 -17.87 -23.65
C GLY A 138 1.72 -17.58 -22.17
N GLU A 139 2.06 -16.39 -21.69
CA GLU A 139 1.80 -15.99 -20.30
C GLU A 139 0.33 -15.62 -20.11
N THR A 140 -0.22 -16.05 -18.98
CA THR A 140 -1.55 -15.62 -18.53
C THR A 140 -1.42 -14.81 -17.25
N LYS A 141 -2.33 -13.90 -17.08
CA LYS A 141 -2.39 -13.06 -15.89
C LYS A 141 -2.80 -13.86 -14.65
#